data_95984c7722a46a20cff06670fb070203
#
_entry.id   95984c7722a46a20cff06670fb070203
#
_cell.length_a   1.000
_cell.length_b   1.000
_cell.length_c   1.000
_cell.angle_alpha   90.00
_cell.angle_beta   90.00
_cell.angle_gamma   90.00
#
_symmetry.space_group_name_H-M   'P 1'
#
loop_
_entity.id
_entity.type
_entity.pdbx_description
1 polymer ?
#
loop_
_entity_poly.entity_id
_entity_poly.type
_entity_poly.pdbx_seq_one_letter_code
_entity_poly.pdbx_strand_id
1 'polypeptide(L)'
;MKATYFKSSLLFAVCAMLFAACATDRDDNPTLGPSHTASQFVVNTSAVADQYIQLTPDNSVNLTWTQPDYGVNTVVNYKVQVGLVQNGSVKWGDGYLETGFPSCNVNISSDEIAKAICKLDGFKTEDDYVDMGFREVAMRVAADIKTTSSKLVEGTEILSNTVTFKQQAAYC
;
A
#
# COMPACT_ATOMS: atom_id res chain seq x y z
N MET A 1 -43.54 -51.04 -40.51
CA MET A 1 -43.48 -49.74 -39.91
C MET A 1 -42.77 -49.75 -38.54
N LYS A 2 -41.52 -50.10 -38.44
CA LYS A 2 -40.77 -50.13 -37.13
C LYS A 2 -39.29 -49.58 -37.17
N ALA A 3 -38.91 -48.88 -38.22
CA ALA A 3 -37.53 -48.47 -38.40
C ALA A 3 -37.28 -46.96 -38.27
N THR A 4 -38.30 -46.15 -38.09
CA THR A 4 -38.15 -44.69 -38.09
C THR A 4 -37.97 -44.04 -36.71
N TYR A 5 -38.37 -44.75 -35.64
CA TYR A 5 -38.22 -44.16 -34.27
C TYR A 5 -36.83 -44.30 -33.66
N PHE A 6 -35.98 -45.19 -34.12
CA PHE A 6 -34.69 -45.44 -33.56
C PHE A 6 -33.66 -44.35 -33.99
N LYS A 7 -33.84 -43.78 -35.18
CA LYS A 7 -32.93 -42.72 -35.69
C LYS A 7 -33.18 -41.36 -35.02
N SER A 8 -34.43 -41.11 -34.62
CA SER A 8 -34.79 -39.85 -33.97
C SER A 8 -34.29 -39.78 -32.51
N SER A 9 -34.31 -40.92 -31.81
CA SER A 9 -33.84 -41.02 -30.42
C SER A 9 -32.33 -40.87 -30.29
N LEU A 10 -31.59 -41.38 -31.29
CA LEU A 10 -30.11 -41.25 -31.28
C LEU A 10 -29.65 -39.82 -31.55
N LEU A 11 -30.40 -39.09 -32.39
CA LEU A 11 -30.07 -37.68 -32.67
C LEU A 11 -30.32 -36.78 -31.47
N PHE A 12 -31.35 -37.08 -30.67
CA PHE A 12 -31.66 -36.34 -29.44
C PHE A 12 -30.62 -36.57 -28.35
N ALA A 13 -30.08 -37.79 -28.23
CA ALA A 13 -29.05 -38.11 -27.26
C ALA A 13 -27.69 -37.43 -27.57
N VAL A 14 -27.36 -37.27 -28.86
CA VAL A 14 -26.14 -36.59 -29.29
C VAL A 14 -26.24 -35.09 -29.08
N CYS A 15 -27.39 -34.44 -29.26
CA CYS A 15 -27.57 -33.03 -28.97
C CYS A 15 -27.52 -32.73 -27.47
N ALA A 16 -27.96 -33.64 -26.60
CA ALA A 16 -27.91 -33.43 -25.15
C ALA A 16 -26.49 -33.47 -24.58
N MET A 17 -25.55 -34.14 -25.25
CA MET A 17 -24.15 -34.16 -24.82
C MET A 17 -23.34 -32.93 -25.24
N LEU A 18 -23.84 -32.10 -26.14
CA LEU A 18 -23.15 -30.88 -26.58
C LEU A 18 -23.40 -29.67 -25.67
N PHE A 19 -24.36 -29.75 -24.76
CA PHE A 19 -24.63 -28.69 -23.80
C PHE A 19 -23.92 -28.88 -22.44
N ALA A 20 -23.30 -30.04 -22.21
CA ALA A 20 -22.54 -30.28 -20.98
C ALA A 20 -21.09 -29.77 -21.01
N ALA A 21 -20.64 -29.20 -22.13
CA ALA A 21 -19.26 -28.74 -22.29
C ALA A 21 -19.03 -27.23 -22.05
N CYS A 22 -20.03 -26.52 -21.53
CA CYS A 22 -19.90 -25.09 -21.21
C CYS A 22 -20.07 -24.78 -19.73
N ALA A 23 -19.86 -25.76 -18.85
CA ALA A 23 -19.65 -25.51 -17.44
C ALA A 23 -18.14 -25.64 -17.13
N THR A 24 -17.30 -24.95 -17.90
CA THR A 24 -15.91 -24.72 -17.49
C THR A 24 -15.91 -23.51 -16.59
N ASP A 25 -15.64 -23.79 -15.34
CA ASP A 25 -15.04 -22.92 -14.33
C ASP A 25 -14.67 -21.53 -14.84
N ARG A 26 -15.59 -20.61 -14.64
CA ARG A 26 -15.28 -19.18 -14.63
C ARG A 26 -14.95 -18.71 -13.22
N ASP A 27 -14.54 -19.61 -12.35
CA ASP A 27 -14.05 -19.26 -11.03
C ASP A 27 -12.56 -18.88 -11.03
N ASP A 28 -11.89 -18.89 -12.21
CA ASP A 28 -10.57 -18.32 -12.39
C ASP A 28 -10.61 -16.80 -12.66
N ASN A 29 -11.55 -16.11 -12.10
CA ASN A 29 -11.42 -14.66 -11.98
C ASN A 29 -10.45 -14.42 -10.82
N PRO A 30 -9.18 -14.02 -11.06
CA PRO A 30 -8.26 -13.78 -9.96
C PRO A 30 -8.89 -12.74 -9.06
N THR A 31 -9.29 -13.16 -7.88
CA THR A 31 -9.75 -12.24 -6.84
C THR A 31 -8.56 -11.37 -6.51
N LEU A 32 -8.66 -10.08 -6.86
CA LEU A 32 -7.69 -9.07 -6.45
C LEU A 32 -7.71 -9.00 -4.92
N GLY A 33 -6.75 -9.65 -4.32
CA GLY A 33 -6.53 -9.63 -2.89
C GLY A 33 -5.04 -9.43 -2.62
N PRO A 34 -4.66 -8.89 -1.47
CA PRO A 34 -3.26 -8.85 -1.10
C PRO A 34 -2.72 -10.28 -1.09
N SER A 35 -1.64 -10.49 -1.82
CA SER A 35 -0.90 -11.75 -1.74
C SER A 35 -0.51 -12.00 -0.29
N HIS A 36 -0.58 -13.25 0.15
CA HIS A 36 -0.23 -13.68 1.51
C HIS A 36 1.24 -13.42 1.90
N THR A 37 2.01 -12.77 1.06
CA THR A 37 3.40 -12.41 1.27
C THR A 37 3.59 -10.98 1.76
N ALA A 38 2.82 -10.54 2.75
CA ALA A 38 3.10 -9.31 3.48
C ALA A 38 4.54 -9.27 4.04
N SER A 39 5.18 -10.43 4.22
CA SER A 39 6.59 -10.56 4.59
C SER A 39 7.59 -10.10 3.51
N GLN A 40 7.16 -9.93 2.28
CA GLN A 40 8.01 -9.47 1.16
C GLN A 40 7.86 -7.97 0.87
N PHE A 41 6.85 -7.32 1.43
CA PHE A 41 6.68 -5.88 1.34
C PHE A 41 7.47 -5.19 2.46
N VAL A 42 8.70 -4.82 2.16
CA VAL A 42 9.65 -4.33 3.14
C VAL A 42 10.18 -2.96 2.73
N VAL A 43 10.07 -1.98 3.63
CA VAL A 43 10.82 -0.74 3.54
C VAL A 43 12.25 -1.01 3.99
N ASN A 44 13.21 -0.62 3.15
CA ASN A 44 14.62 -0.80 3.45
C ASN A 44 15.06 0.20 4.51
N THR A 45 15.88 -0.25 5.45
CA THR A 45 16.49 0.66 6.43
C THR A 45 17.42 1.62 5.70
N SER A 46 17.17 2.90 5.86
CA SER A 46 18.00 3.94 5.27
C SER A 46 19.37 3.97 5.96
N ALA A 47 20.42 4.27 5.20
CA ALA A 47 21.77 4.46 5.73
C ALA A 47 21.87 5.60 6.77
N VAL A 48 20.88 6.51 6.77
CA VAL A 48 20.83 7.64 7.71
C VAL A 48 19.87 7.40 8.89
N ALA A 49 19.30 6.20 9.03
CA ALA A 49 18.33 5.89 10.09
C ALA A 49 18.91 6.13 11.51
N ASP A 50 20.18 5.84 11.71
CA ASP A 50 20.85 6.02 13.01
C ASP A 50 21.42 7.42 13.22
N GLN A 51 21.33 8.31 12.23
CA GLN A 51 21.84 9.66 12.31
C GLN A 51 20.79 10.60 12.91
N TYR A 52 21.28 11.63 13.63
CA TYR A 52 20.42 12.72 14.09
C TYR A 52 20.20 13.69 12.94
N ILE A 53 18.99 13.78 12.45
CA ILE A 53 18.62 14.60 11.29
C ILE A 53 17.78 15.77 11.76
N GLN A 54 18.31 16.99 11.59
CA GLN A 54 17.51 18.20 11.73
C GLN A 54 16.71 18.41 10.43
N LEU A 55 15.40 18.47 10.55
CA LEU A 55 14.50 18.71 9.41
C LEU A 55 14.57 20.19 9.04
N THR A 56 15.10 20.48 7.86
CA THR A 56 15.17 21.83 7.30
C THR A 56 14.52 21.81 5.91
N PRO A 57 14.02 22.95 5.40
CA PRO A 57 13.32 22.99 4.11
C PRO A 57 14.09 22.41 2.93
N ASP A 58 15.43 22.47 2.99
CA ASP A 58 16.29 22.03 1.88
C ASP A 58 16.65 20.54 1.93
N ASN A 59 16.27 19.84 2.99
CA ASN A 59 16.59 18.43 3.19
C ASN A 59 15.45 17.52 2.75
N SER A 60 15.79 16.26 2.46
CA SER A 60 14.84 15.21 2.20
C SER A 60 15.28 13.87 2.78
N VAL A 61 14.34 13.00 3.05
CA VAL A 61 14.57 11.61 3.45
C VAL A 61 14.20 10.70 2.31
N ASN A 62 15.14 9.89 1.85
CA ASN A 62 14.88 8.89 0.84
C ASN A 62 14.38 7.59 1.49
N LEU A 63 13.25 7.09 1.02
CA LEU A 63 12.75 5.76 1.34
C LEU A 63 12.73 4.91 0.09
N THR A 64 13.11 3.65 0.25
CA THR A 64 13.01 2.61 -0.79
C THR A 64 12.35 1.37 -0.20
N TRP A 65 11.66 0.61 -1.04
CA TRP A 65 10.97 -0.61 -0.60
C TRP A 65 10.89 -1.66 -1.71
N THR A 66 10.53 -2.87 -1.32
CA THR A 66 10.26 -3.95 -2.27
C THR A 66 8.82 -3.85 -2.75
N GLN A 67 8.58 -4.11 -4.03
CA GLN A 67 7.23 -4.16 -4.56
C GLN A 67 6.46 -5.36 -3.98
N PRO A 68 5.26 -5.15 -3.42
CA PRO A 68 4.43 -6.27 -2.99
C PRO A 68 3.90 -7.04 -4.19
N ASP A 69 3.74 -8.34 -4.01
CA ASP A 69 3.14 -9.22 -5.01
C ASP A 69 1.64 -9.38 -4.70
N TYR A 70 0.80 -8.95 -5.63
CA TYR A 70 -0.66 -9.12 -5.56
C TYR A 70 -1.16 -10.36 -6.31
N GLY A 71 -0.24 -11.20 -6.82
CA GLY A 71 -0.57 -12.38 -7.61
C GLY A 71 -1.06 -12.07 -9.04
N VAL A 72 -1.16 -10.80 -9.38
CA VAL A 72 -1.58 -10.31 -10.70
C VAL A 72 -0.70 -9.14 -11.13
N ASN A 73 -0.49 -9.02 -12.43
CA ASN A 73 0.26 -7.88 -12.96
C ASN A 73 -0.61 -6.61 -12.92
N THR A 74 -0.30 -5.72 -12.00
CA THR A 74 -1.07 -4.49 -11.76
C THR A 74 -0.17 -3.33 -11.37
N VAL A 75 -0.72 -2.13 -11.50
CA VAL A 75 -0.05 -0.91 -11.04
C VAL A 75 -0.34 -0.73 -9.56
N VAL A 76 0.72 -0.74 -8.77
CA VAL A 76 0.65 -0.51 -7.32
C VAL A 76 0.87 0.97 -7.05
N ASN A 77 0.06 1.52 -6.16
CA ASN A 77 0.18 2.87 -5.67
C ASN A 77 0.68 2.83 -4.22
N TYR A 78 1.64 3.69 -3.90
CA TYR A 78 2.26 3.74 -2.58
C TYR A 78 1.97 5.06 -1.89
N LYS A 79 1.90 5.01 -0.56
CA LYS A 79 1.70 6.18 0.32
C LYS A 79 2.60 6.02 1.53
N VAL A 80 3.16 7.10 2.04
CA VAL A 80 3.97 7.07 3.26
C VAL A 80 3.19 7.60 4.44
N GLN A 81 3.25 6.90 5.56
CA GLN A 81 2.68 7.34 6.82
C GLN A 81 3.78 7.63 7.82
N VAL A 82 3.66 8.75 8.51
CA VAL A 82 4.58 9.19 9.57
C VAL A 82 3.91 9.01 10.92
N GLY A 83 4.69 8.59 11.90
CA GLY A 83 4.28 8.46 13.29
C GLY A 83 5.40 8.88 14.24
N LEU A 84 5.05 9.09 15.49
CA LEU A 84 6.00 9.36 16.57
C LEU A 84 6.08 8.16 17.51
N VAL A 85 7.29 7.72 17.82
CA VAL A 85 7.51 6.71 18.85
C VAL A 85 7.37 7.36 20.22
N GLN A 86 6.41 6.88 21.00
CA GLN A 86 6.13 7.36 22.36
C GLN A 86 5.90 6.16 23.27
N ASN A 87 6.66 6.07 24.36
CA ASN A 87 6.53 5.00 25.35
C ASN A 87 6.56 3.57 24.77
N GLY A 88 7.41 3.34 23.75
CA GLY A 88 7.55 2.04 23.10
C GLY A 88 6.44 1.70 22.09
N SER A 89 5.53 2.63 21.83
CA SER A 89 4.47 2.50 20.83
C SER A 89 4.55 3.61 19.80
N VAL A 90 4.01 3.37 18.60
CA VAL A 90 3.98 4.39 17.56
C VAL A 90 2.58 5.05 17.53
N LYS A 91 2.56 6.36 17.73
CA LYS A 91 1.38 7.18 17.45
C LYS A 91 1.42 7.58 15.98
N TRP A 92 0.58 6.94 15.18
CA TRP A 92 0.49 7.22 13.75
C TRP A 92 -0.37 8.46 13.48
N GLY A 93 0.00 9.20 12.43
CA GLY A 93 -0.84 10.27 11.90
C GLY A 93 -2.09 9.73 11.21
N ASP A 94 -3.16 10.53 11.20
CA ASP A 94 -4.45 10.17 10.59
C ASP A 94 -4.42 10.10 9.06
N GLY A 95 -3.33 10.58 8.43
CA GLY A 95 -3.19 10.67 6.98
C GLY A 95 -1.84 10.17 6.50
N TYR A 96 -1.74 10.04 5.19
CA TYR A 96 -0.50 9.75 4.50
C TYR A 96 0.15 11.05 4.03
N LEU A 97 1.50 11.10 4.06
CA LEU A 97 2.24 12.12 3.31
C LEU A 97 2.01 11.84 1.84
N GLU A 98 1.89 12.85 1.06
CA GLU A 98 1.58 12.79 -0.37
C GLU A 98 0.94 11.47 -0.86
N THR A 99 0.00 11.54 -1.72
CA THR A 99 -0.72 10.36 -2.21
C THR A 99 -0.25 9.99 -3.60
N GLY A 100 0.22 8.75 -3.74
CA GLY A 100 0.31 8.15 -5.05
C GLY A 100 1.67 8.13 -5.72
N PHE A 101 2.65 7.52 -5.06
CA PHE A 101 3.92 7.21 -5.71
C PHE A 101 3.78 5.93 -6.54
N PRO A 102 4.13 5.94 -7.85
CA PRO A 102 4.07 4.72 -8.67
C PRO A 102 5.35 3.89 -8.61
N SER A 103 6.41 4.39 -7.98
CA SER A 103 7.72 3.75 -7.90
C SER A 103 8.04 3.29 -6.48
N CYS A 104 8.92 2.28 -6.35
CA CYS A 104 9.35 1.74 -5.06
C CYS A 104 10.41 2.61 -4.35
N ASN A 105 10.41 3.90 -4.62
CA ASN A 105 11.25 4.89 -3.94
C ASN A 105 10.55 6.25 -3.90
N VAL A 106 10.91 7.05 -2.91
CA VAL A 106 10.46 8.44 -2.78
C VAL A 106 11.46 9.26 -1.98
N ASN A 107 11.65 10.51 -2.38
CA ASN A 107 12.30 11.52 -1.57
C ASN A 107 11.20 12.37 -0.92
N ILE A 108 11.08 12.26 0.39
CA ILE A 108 10.10 13.02 1.17
C ILE A 108 10.80 14.27 1.66
N SER A 109 10.22 15.42 1.41
CA SER A 109 10.79 16.69 1.90
C SER A 109 10.76 16.73 3.43
N SER A 110 11.79 17.29 4.03
CA SER A 110 11.83 17.49 5.47
C SER A 110 10.70 18.38 5.96
N ASP A 111 10.22 19.29 5.12
CA ASP A 111 9.07 20.15 5.42
C ASP A 111 7.78 19.36 5.62
N GLU A 112 7.51 18.37 4.76
CA GLU A 112 6.35 17.50 4.93
C GLU A 112 6.44 16.63 6.18
N ILE A 113 7.64 16.14 6.50
CA ILE A 113 7.87 15.34 7.71
C ILE A 113 7.69 16.23 8.94
N ALA A 114 8.26 17.44 8.95
CA ALA A 114 8.13 18.39 10.04
C ALA A 114 6.65 18.74 10.31
N LYS A 115 5.89 19.07 9.27
CA LYS A 115 4.45 19.33 9.38
C LYS A 115 3.68 18.14 9.94
N ALA A 116 4.03 16.92 9.52
CA ALA A 116 3.39 15.71 10.04
C ALA A 116 3.70 15.52 11.54
N ILE A 117 4.93 15.76 11.97
CA ILE A 117 5.36 15.70 13.38
C ILE A 117 4.58 16.74 14.19
N CYS A 118 4.55 17.98 13.74
CA CYS A 118 3.86 19.07 14.41
C CYS A 118 2.38 18.79 14.59
N LYS A 119 1.74 18.25 13.57
CA LYS A 119 0.33 17.82 13.66
C LYS A 119 0.14 16.70 14.69
N LEU A 120 1.07 15.75 14.78
CA LEU A 120 1.05 14.68 15.79
C LEU A 120 1.22 15.20 17.22
N ASP A 121 1.98 16.29 17.39
CA ASP A 121 2.14 16.98 18.66
C ASP A 121 0.93 17.84 19.03
N GLY A 122 0.06 18.11 18.07
CA GLY A 122 -1.14 18.89 18.27
C GLY A 122 -0.93 20.39 18.03
N PHE A 123 0.19 20.80 17.45
CA PHE A 123 0.43 22.17 17.02
C PHE A 123 -0.46 22.50 15.83
N LYS A 124 -1.12 23.65 15.88
CA LYS A 124 -2.07 24.08 14.85
C LYS A 124 -1.58 25.28 14.05
N THR A 125 -0.69 26.05 14.65
CA THR A 125 -0.13 27.28 14.08
C THR A 125 1.36 27.33 14.38
N GLU A 126 2.10 28.17 13.67
CA GLU A 126 3.52 28.43 13.93
C GLU A 126 3.77 28.94 15.36
N ASP A 127 2.81 29.68 15.92
CA ASP A 127 2.89 30.22 17.28
C ASP A 127 2.78 29.13 18.37
N ASP A 128 2.21 27.97 18.04
CA ASP A 128 2.10 26.84 18.96
C ASP A 128 3.41 26.04 19.03
N TYR A 129 4.35 26.31 18.12
CA TYR A 129 5.55 25.50 18.01
C TYR A 129 6.44 25.58 19.26
N VAL A 130 6.79 24.41 19.75
CA VAL A 130 7.79 24.24 20.82
C VAL A 130 8.83 23.26 20.35
N ASP A 131 10.09 23.61 20.47
CA ASP A 131 11.21 22.71 20.15
C ASP A 131 11.21 21.51 21.14
N MET A 132 10.84 20.36 20.62
CA MET A 132 10.79 19.10 21.37
C MET A 132 12.11 18.31 21.29
N GLY A 133 13.14 18.85 20.63
CA GLY A 133 14.40 18.16 20.40
C GLY A 133 14.30 16.97 19.45
N PHE A 134 15.34 16.12 19.45
CA PHE A 134 15.37 14.92 18.63
C PHE A 134 14.47 13.84 19.20
N ARG A 135 13.63 13.26 18.33
CA ARG A 135 12.72 12.18 18.67
C ARG A 135 12.80 11.06 17.64
N GLU A 136 12.33 9.89 18.03
CA GLU A 136 12.18 8.80 17.09
C GLU A 136 10.91 8.99 16.27
N VAL A 137 11.09 9.19 14.97
CA VAL A 137 10.04 9.31 13.97
C VAL A 137 9.94 7.98 13.23
N ALA A 138 8.77 7.39 13.27
CA ALA A 138 8.46 6.13 12.59
C ALA A 138 7.87 6.41 11.21
N MET A 139 8.29 5.65 10.22
CA MET A 139 7.73 5.71 8.87
C MET A 139 7.39 4.30 8.40
N ARG A 140 6.29 4.18 7.67
CA ARG A 140 5.88 2.97 6.95
C ARG A 140 5.24 3.33 5.63
N VAL A 141 5.21 2.37 4.72
CA VAL A 141 4.58 2.51 3.42
C VAL A 141 3.31 1.69 3.38
N ALA A 142 2.24 2.27 2.89
CA ALA A 142 1.03 1.56 2.51
C ALA A 142 1.05 1.37 0.98
N ALA A 143 0.69 0.18 0.53
CA ALA A 143 0.53 -0.14 -0.88
C ALA A 143 -0.91 -0.50 -1.15
N ASP A 144 -1.47 -0.01 -2.24
CA ASP A 144 -2.82 -0.33 -2.70
C ASP A 144 -2.88 -0.45 -4.23
N ILE A 145 -3.95 -1.05 -4.72
CA ILE A 145 -4.26 -1.11 -6.15
C ILE A 145 -5.32 -0.06 -6.47
N LYS A 146 -5.12 0.68 -7.54
CA LYS A 146 -6.13 1.56 -8.13
C LYS A 146 -6.63 1.02 -9.46
N THR A 147 -7.91 1.22 -9.72
CA THR A 147 -8.47 0.98 -11.05
C THR A 147 -7.93 1.99 -12.07
N THR A 148 -8.13 1.73 -13.35
CA THR A 148 -7.77 2.67 -14.43
C THR A 148 -8.47 4.03 -14.30
N SER A 149 -9.58 4.10 -13.57
CA SER A 149 -10.27 5.35 -13.21
C SER A 149 -9.78 5.96 -11.90
N SER A 150 -8.62 5.54 -11.39
CA SER A 150 -7.98 6.01 -10.14
C SER A 150 -8.79 5.76 -8.86
N LYS A 151 -9.79 4.87 -8.92
CA LYS A 151 -10.55 4.46 -7.75
C LYS A 151 -9.79 3.36 -7.00
N LEU A 152 -9.67 3.51 -5.69
CA LEU A 152 -9.09 2.50 -4.80
C LEU A 152 -9.89 1.19 -4.89
N VAL A 153 -9.19 0.07 -4.98
CA VAL A 153 -9.78 -1.26 -4.87
C VAL A 153 -9.80 -1.63 -3.39
N GLU A 154 -10.99 -1.77 -2.82
CA GLU A 154 -11.16 -2.08 -1.40
C GLU A 154 -10.50 -3.42 -1.04
N GLY A 155 -9.91 -3.50 0.14
CA GLY A 155 -9.26 -4.71 0.66
C GLY A 155 -7.88 -5.01 0.06
N THR A 156 -7.33 -4.13 -0.79
CA THR A 156 -6.00 -4.32 -1.37
C THR A 156 -4.89 -3.60 -0.62
N GLU A 157 -5.22 -2.77 0.37
CA GLU A 157 -4.21 -2.07 1.16
C GLU A 157 -3.42 -3.04 2.04
N ILE A 158 -2.10 -2.99 1.90
CA ILE A 158 -1.15 -3.68 2.78
C ILE A 158 -0.12 -2.69 3.31
N LEU A 159 0.38 -2.96 4.51
CA LEU A 159 1.36 -2.11 5.19
C LEU A 159 2.72 -2.81 5.22
N SER A 160 3.78 -2.03 5.04
CA SER A 160 5.15 -2.49 5.21
C SER A 160 5.53 -2.65 6.69
N ASN A 161 6.75 -3.13 6.93
CA ASN A 161 7.42 -2.94 8.21
C ASN A 161 7.59 -1.45 8.51
N THR A 162 7.90 -1.14 9.76
CA THR A 162 8.22 0.22 10.23
C THR A 162 9.73 0.42 10.24
N VAL A 163 10.18 1.57 9.77
CA VAL A 163 11.55 2.07 9.96
C VAL A 163 11.50 3.31 10.85
N THR A 164 12.55 3.55 11.63
CA THR A 164 12.63 4.69 12.55
C THR A 164 13.84 5.56 12.23
N PHE A 165 13.67 6.85 12.48
CA PHE A 165 14.69 7.88 12.28
C PHE A 165 14.73 8.77 13.51
N LYS A 166 15.94 9.27 13.86
CA LYS A 166 16.10 10.26 14.91
C LYS A 166 16.04 11.65 14.30
N GLN A 167 14.88 12.30 14.42
CA GLN A 167 14.62 13.57 13.76
C GLN A 167 14.13 14.64 14.71
N GLN A 168 14.47 15.89 14.40
CA GLN A 168 13.98 17.08 15.08
C GLN A 168 13.32 17.99 14.06
N ALA A 169 12.05 18.31 14.28
CA ALA A 169 11.39 19.39 13.57
C ALA A 169 11.91 20.71 14.14
N ALA A 170 12.49 21.55 13.31
CA ALA A 170 12.98 22.87 13.72
C ALA A 170 11.93 23.98 13.56
N TYR A 171 10.79 23.65 12.99
CA TYR A 171 9.68 24.57 12.69
C TYR A 171 8.39 23.78 12.42
N CYS A 172 7.29 24.45 12.39
CA CYS A 172 5.98 23.91 11.96
C CYS A 172 5.38 24.70 10.80
#